data_c42d91d717e77fd44d675e3de57a5625
#
_entry.id   c42d91d717e77fd44d675e3de57a5625
#
_cell.length_a   1.000
_cell.length_b   1.000
_cell.length_c   1.000
_cell.angle_alpha   90.00
_cell.angle_beta   90.00
_cell.angle_gamma   90.00
#
_symmetry.space_group_name_H-M   'P 1'
#
loop_
_entity.id
_entity.type
_entity.pdbx_description
1 polymer ?
#
loop_
_entity_poly.entity_id
_entity_poly.type
_entity_poly.pdbx_seq_one_letter_code
_entity_poly.pdbx_strand_id
1 'polypeptide(L)'
;MGIRASTEVWTVQRALAELPPDARWEIDEGRLEMHEPTASYHGVGLARATVRLGHFVAAGHLGKVLAGDPGFWLARSPDTLRAPDVAFLSNERLARIVDPDAFAEVAPDLAVEILSPSDRLASVRRKAAQYLAFGVRSVWILDPRRRRLEQYLAGGGTRTLEGDESVVEDPVLPGFRCPLADLLPEPWPRA
;
A
#
# COMPACT_ATOMS: atom_id res chain seq x y z
N MET A 1 -2.87 -31.74 -9.80
CA MET A 1 -1.55 -31.60 -10.44
C MET A 1 -0.85 -30.49 -9.64
N GLY A 2 0.06 -30.89 -8.72
CA GLY A 2 0.67 -29.97 -7.78
C GLY A 2 1.60 -28.99 -8.50
N ILE A 3 1.36 -27.71 -8.33
CA ILE A 3 2.28 -26.64 -8.73
C ILE A 3 3.52 -26.83 -7.87
N ARG A 4 4.62 -27.28 -8.46
CA ARG A 4 5.93 -27.25 -7.82
C ARG A 4 6.24 -25.76 -7.54
N ALA A 5 6.36 -25.40 -6.27
CA ALA A 5 6.94 -24.11 -5.89
C ALA A 5 8.32 -24.04 -6.58
N SER A 6 8.50 -23.08 -7.48
CA SER A 6 9.79 -22.79 -8.08
C SER A 6 10.76 -22.43 -6.94
N THR A 7 11.87 -23.18 -6.83
CA THR A 7 12.93 -22.89 -5.87
C THR A 7 13.82 -21.75 -6.34
N GLU A 8 13.48 -21.11 -7.43
CA GLU A 8 14.23 -19.99 -8.00
C GLU A 8 13.99 -18.70 -7.23
N VAL A 9 15.08 -18.10 -6.78
CA VAL A 9 15.05 -16.78 -6.15
C VAL A 9 14.91 -15.72 -7.24
N TRP A 10 13.89 -14.88 -7.13
CA TRP A 10 13.67 -13.74 -8.00
C TRP A 10 14.39 -12.50 -7.46
N THR A 11 14.97 -11.74 -8.38
CA THR A 11 15.48 -10.40 -8.11
C THR A 11 14.68 -9.37 -8.91
N VAL A 12 14.74 -8.12 -8.50
CA VAL A 12 14.09 -7.01 -9.22
C VAL A 12 14.65 -6.92 -10.65
N GLN A 13 15.97 -7.05 -10.82
CA GLN A 13 16.60 -7.01 -12.14
C GLN A 13 16.12 -8.14 -13.05
N ARG A 14 15.96 -9.35 -12.49
CA ARG A 14 15.42 -10.48 -13.24
C ARG A 14 13.98 -10.25 -13.66
N ALA A 15 13.15 -9.75 -12.75
CA ALA A 15 11.75 -9.46 -13.05
C ALA A 15 11.62 -8.41 -14.16
N LEU A 16 12.42 -7.33 -14.12
CA LEU A 16 12.46 -6.32 -15.17
C LEU A 16 12.93 -6.85 -16.52
N ALA A 17 13.80 -7.86 -16.54
CA ALA A 17 14.33 -8.45 -17.77
C ALA A 17 13.43 -9.52 -18.40
N GLU A 18 12.69 -10.28 -17.58
CA GLU A 18 11.98 -11.48 -18.02
C GLU A 18 10.46 -11.32 -18.08
N LEU A 19 9.87 -10.39 -17.28
CA LEU A 19 8.43 -10.18 -17.25
C LEU A 19 7.96 -9.16 -18.30
N PRO A 20 6.72 -9.28 -18.80
CA PRO A 20 6.16 -8.26 -19.69
C PRO A 20 6.18 -6.87 -19.03
N PRO A 21 6.40 -5.79 -19.80
CA PRO A 21 6.50 -4.43 -19.25
C PRO A 21 5.25 -3.92 -18.53
N ASP A 22 4.08 -4.47 -18.86
CA ASP A 22 2.78 -4.17 -18.29
C ASP A 22 2.37 -5.13 -17.16
N ALA A 23 3.23 -6.11 -16.82
CA ALA A 23 2.97 -7.05 -15.74
C ALA A 23 3.00 -6.34 -14.38
N ARG A 24 2.01 -6.64 -13.54
CA ARG A 24 1.96 -6.17 -12.16
C ARG A 24 2.51 -7.26 -11.24
N TRP A 25 3.54 -6.94 -10.50
CA TRP A 25 4.24 -7.91 -9.67
C TRP A 25 4.89 -7.27 -8.44
N GLU A 26 5.09 -8.09 -7.45
CA GLU A 26 5.89 -7.80 -6.26
C GLU A 26 6.92 -8.92 -6.04
N ILE A 27 7.89 -8.67 -5.20
CA ILE A 27 8.83 -9.69 -4.72
C ILE A 27 8.79 -9.73 -3.20
N ASP A 28 8.48 -10.89 -2.66
CA ASP A 28 8.46 -11.19 -1.22
C ASP A 28 9.64 -12.07 -0.86
N GLU A 29 10.72 -11.49 -0.32
CA GLU A 29 11.92 -12.23 0.06
C GLU A 29 12.42 -13.18 -1.04
N GLY A 30 12.54 -12.66 -2.27
CA GLY A 30 12.95 -13.42 -3.45
C GLY A 30 11.88 -14.29 -4.08
N ARG A 31 10.63 -14.22 -3.63
CA ARG A 31 9.48 -14.90 -4.22
C ARG A 31 8.68 -13.93 -5.07
N LEU A 32 8.50 -14.26 -6.35
CA LEU A 32 7.65 -13.48 -7.25
C LEU A 32 6.16 -13.68 -6.92
N GLU A 33 5.45 -12.58 -6.77
CA GLU A 33 4.00 -12.52 -6.63
C GLU A 33 3.42 -11.74 -7.82
N MET A 34 2.56 -12.40 -8.63
CA MET A 34 1.87 -11.77 -9.77
C MET A 34 0.50 -11.27 -9.33
N HIS A 35 0.10 -10.11 -9.83
CA HIS A 35 -1.17 -9.47 -9.48
C HIS A 35 -2.09 -9.37 -10.70
N GLU A 36 -3.34 -9.73 -10.51
CA GLU A 36 -4.41 -9.57 -11.49
C GLU A 36 -5.00 -8.13 -11.42
N PRO A 37 -5.62 -7.65 -12.50
CA PRO A 37 -6.37 -6.40 -12.46
C PRO A 37 -7.44 -6.41 -11.36
N THR A 38 -7.56 -5.30 -10.63
CA THR A 38 -8.49 -5.18 -9.51
C THR A 38 -9.91 -4.85 -9.96
N ALA A 39 -10.93 -5.25 -9.16
CA ALA A 39 -12.33 -4.96 -9.43
C ALA A 39 -12.67 -3.47 -9.23
N SER A 40 -13.74 -3.00 -9.88
CA SER A 40 -14.19 -1.60 -9.84
C SER A 40 -14.36 -1.03 -8.43
N TYR A 41 -14.84 -1.83 -7.48
CA TYR A 41 -15.06 -1.40 -6.10
C TYR A 41 -13.76 -1.05 -5.39
N HIS A 42 -12.69 -1.82 -5.64
CA HIS A 42 -11.34 -1.50 -5.18
C HIS A 42 -10.85 -0.18 -5.81
N GLY A 43 -11.04 -0.01 -7.13
CA GLY A 43 -10.64 1.21 -7.83
C GLY A 43 -11.30 2.48 -7.29
N VAL A 44 -12.58 2.40 -6.86
CA VAL A 44 -13.25 3.54 -6.21
C VAL A 44 -12.61 3.83 -4.84
N GLY A 45 -12.30 2.80 -4.04
CA GLY A 45 -11.59 2.96 -2.76
C GLY A 45 -10.22 3.60 -2.94
N LEU A 46 -9.45 3.13 -3.93
CA LEU A 46 -8.15 3.71 -4.32
C LEU A 46 -8.28 5.20 -4.63
N ALA A 47 -9.23 5.58 -5.49
CA ALA A 47 -9.46 6.95 -5.88
C ALA A 47 -9.82 7.84 -4.67
N ARG A 48 -10.73 7.38 -3.79
CA ARG A 48 -11.14 8.15 -2.60
C ARG A 48 -10.00 8.35 -1.62
N ALA A 49 -9.26 7.29 -1.29
CA ALA A 49 -8.09 7.39 -0.41
C ALA A 49 -7.04 8.33 -0.99
N THR A 50 -6.74 8.21 -2.30
CA THR A 50 -5.78 9.08 -2.98
C THR A 50 -6.21 10.54 -2.95
N VAL A 51 -7.48 10.85 -3.22
CA VAL A 51 -8.00 12.23 -3.22
C VAL A 51 -7.94 12.84 -1.82
N ARG A 52 -8.38 12.11 -0.78
CA ARG A 52 -8.38 12.62 0.60
C ARG A 52 -6.98 12.87 1.14
N LEU A 53 -6.09 11.89 0.99
CA LEU A 53 -4.70 12.03 1.39
C LEU A 53 -3.98 13.09 0.55
N GLY A 54 -4.15 13.04 -0.77
CA GLY A 54 -3.49 13.96 -1.70
C GLY A 54 -3.88 15.42 -1.45
N HIS A 55 -5.16 15.71 -1.23
CA HIS A 55 -5.62 17.05 -0.89
C HIS A 55 -4.97 17.57 0.40
N PHE A 56 -4.99 16.77 1.46
CA PHE A 56 -4.41 17.17 2.76
C PHE A 56 -2.89 17.39 2.65
N VAL A 57 -2.18 16.45 2.04
CA VAL A 57 -0.72 16.50 1.87
C VAL A 57 -0.31 17.70 1.02
N ALA A 58 -1.03 17.97 -0.07
CA ALA A 58 -0.75 19.11 -0.95
C ALA A 58 -1.01 20.47 -0.24
N ALA A 59 -2.15 20.59 0.46
CA ALA A 59 -2.49 21.81 1.19
C ALA A 59 -1.49 22.13 2.30
N GLY A 60 -0.95 21.11 2.97
CA GLY A 60 0.05 21.25 4.03
C GLY A 60 1.50 21.30 3.53
N HIS A 61 1.75 21.16 2.22
CA HIS A 61 3.10 21.04 1.65
C HIS A 61 3.95 19.96 2.33
N LEU A 62 3.31 18.81 2.73
CA LEU A 62 3.94 17.80 3.57
C LEU A 62 4.83 16.83 2.79
N GLY A 63 4.63 16.72 1.49
CA GLY A 63 5.31 15.75 0.63
C GLY A 63 4.49 15.37 -0.59
N LYS A 64 4.48 14.09 -0.94
CA LYS A 64 3.71 13.56 -2.07
C LYS A 64 2.93 12.31 -1.69
N VAL A 65 1.75 12.15 -2.29
CA VAL A 65 0.97 10.92 -2.31
C VAL A 65 1.17 10.27 -3.67
N LEU A 66 1.52 9.00 -3.67
CA LEU A 66 1.66 8.15 -4.84
C LEU A 66 0.53 7.13 -4.83
N ALA A 67 -0.01 6.77 -6.00
CA ALA A 67 -1.07 5.79 -6.14
C ALA A 67 -0.90 4.99 -7.42
N GLY A 68 -1.52 3.80 -7.48
CA GLY A 68 -1.39 2.90 -8.63
C GLY A 68 -0.16 2.01 -8.54
N ASP A 69 0.01 1.38 -7.40
CA ASP A 69 1.05 0.40 -7.11
C ASP A 69 2.50 0.93 -7.28
N PRO A 70 2.84 2.06 -6.64
CA PRO A 70 4.22 2.57 -6.70
C PRO A 70 5.18 1.59 -6.06
N GLY A 71 6.21 1.16 -6.81
CA GLY A 71 7.17 0.17 -6.33
C GLY A 71 8.19 0.73 -5.34
N PHE A 72 8.33 0.07 -4.21
CA PHE A 72 9.32 0.35 -3.17
C PHE A 72 10.25 -0.86 -3.00
N TRP A 73 11.53 -0.67 -3.30
CA TRP A 73 12.55 -1.70 -3.10
C TRP A 73 13.05 -1.64 -1.66
N LEU A 74 12.42 -2.41 -0.80
CA LEU A 74 12.58 -2.32 0.66
C LEU A 74 13.79 -3.08 1.19
N ALA A 75 14.20 -4.19 0.52
CA ALA A 75 15.35 -4.98 0.91
C ALA A 75 16.02 -5.65 -0.29
N ARG A 76 17.30 -5.96 -0.12
CA ARG A 76 18.13 -6.70 -1.07
C ARG A 76 18.67 -7.97 -0.41
N SER A 77 18.84 -9.04 -1.21
CA SER A 77 19.51 -10.28 -0.79
C SER A 77 18.86 -11.01 0.41
N PRO A 78 17.62 -11.52 0.33
CA PRO A 78 16.77 -11.59 -0.86
C PRO A 78 16.03 -10.28 -1.14
N ASP A 79 15.74 -10.03 -2.42
CA ASP A 79 15.00 -8.85 -2.80
C ASP A 79 13.59 -8.85 -2.23
N THR A 80 13.16 -7.69 -1.74
CA THR A 80 11.78 -7.42 -1.37
C THR A 80 11.36 -6.11 -2.02
N LEU A 81 10.48 -6.22 -3.00
CA LEU A 81 9.82 -5.08 -3.65
C LEU A 81 8.34 -5.16 -3.35
N ARG A 82 7.79 -4.09 -2.79
CA ARG A 82 6.37 -3.98 -2.48
C ARG A 82 5.77 -2.78 -3.19
N ALA A 83 4.51 -2.91 -3.57
CA ALA A 83 3.74 -1.89 -4.26
C ALA A 83 2.40 -1.69 -3.55
N PRO A 84 2.31 -0.76 -2.58
CA PRO A 84 1.04 -0.45 -1.91
C PRO A 84 0.09 0.28 -2.87
N ASP A 85 -1.21 0.12 -2.69
CA ASP A 85 -2.22 0.83 -3.48
C ASP A 85 -2.03 2.35 -3.42
N VAL A 86 -1.76 2.89 -2.22
CA VAL A 86 -1.43 4.31 -1.99
C VAL A 86 -0.25 4.40 -1.03
N ALA A 87 0.66 5.32 -1.29
CA ALA A 87 1.76 5.65 -0.40
C ALA A 87 1.86 7.15 -0.16
N PHE A 88 2.31 7.54 1.05
CA PHE A 88 2.71 8.91 1.33
C PHE A 88 4.21 8.94 1.67
N LEU A 89 4.92 9.88 1.05
CA LEU A 89 6.29 10.23 1.38
C LEU A 89 6.37 11.67 1.83
N SER A 90 6.94 11.89 3.00
CA SER A 90 7.28 13.23 3.48
C SER A 90 8.36 13.88 2.62
N ASN A 91 8.48 15.21 2.71
CA ASN A 91 9.56 15.94 2.00
C ASN A 91 10.95 15.40 2.36
N GLU A 92 11.16 14.98 3.62
CA GLU A 92 12.41 14.37 4.08
C GLU A 92 12.73 13.09 3.30
N ARG A 93 11.74 12.19 3.12
CA ARG A 93 11.93 10.94 2.38
C ARG A 93 12.05 11.17 0.88
N LEU A 94 11.29 12.10 0.33
CA LEU A 94 11.40 12.48 -1.07
C LEU A 94 12.81 12.97 -1.43
N ALA A 95 13.43 13.75 -0.57
CA ALA A 95 14.81 14.24 -0.77
C ALA A 95 15.86 13.12 -0.83
N ARG A 96 15.52 11.90 -0.42
CA ARG A 96 16.40 10.73 -0.46
C ARG A 96 16.22 9.89 -1.73
N ILE A 97 15.21 10.17 -2.55
CA ILE A 97 15.00 9.49 -3.84
C ILE A 97 16.00 10.06 -4.84
N VAL A 98 16.88 9.20 -5.35
CA VAL A 98 17.93 9.59 -6.30
C VAL A 98 17.38 9.67 -7.72
N ASP A 99 16.56 8.71 -8.11
CA ASP A 99 15.98 8.60 -9.44
C ASP A 99 14.44 8.42 -9.31
N PRO A 100 13.64 9.43 -9.70
CA PRO A 100 12.19 9.34 -9.61
C PRO A 100 11.56 8.39 -10.64
N ASP A 101 12.29 7.96 -11.65
CA ASP A 101 11.83 7.03 -12.69
C ASP A 101 12.16 5.56 -12.34
N ALA A 102 12.93 5.33 -11.28
CA ALA A 102 13.23 4.00 -10.74
C ALA A 102 12.34 3.66 -9.53
N PHE A 103 12.34 2.37 -9.13
CA PHE A 103 11.73 1.97 -7.85
C PHE A 103 12.42 2.67 -6.68
N ALA A 104 11.61 3.24 -5.79
CA ALA A 104 12.13 3.97 -4.64
C ALA A 104 12.83 3.01 -3.64
N GLU A 105 14.08 3.29 -3.30
CA GLU A 105 14.83 2.55 -2.26
C GLU A 105 14.64 3.19 -0.87
N VAL A 106 13.60 3.95 -0.72
CA VAL A 106 13.20 4.63 0.52
C VAL A 106 11.80 4.16 0.89
N ALA A 107 11.63 3.60 2.09
CA ALA A 107 10.31 3.20 2.56
C ALA A 107 9.36 4.41 2.66
N PRO A 108 8.07 4.31 2.31
CA PRO A 108 7.11 5.39 2.50
C PRO A 108 6.83 5.64 4.00
N ASP A 109 6.36 6.84 4.35
CA ASP A 109 5.91 7.13 5.72
C ASP A 109 4.59 6.41 6.03
N LEU A 110 3.68 6.36 5.05
CA LEU A 110 2.42 5.63 5.11
C LEU A 110 2.29 4.73 3.89
N ALA A 111 1.90 3.48 4.10
CA ALA A 111 1.42 2.56 3.07
C ALA A 111 -0.06 2.24 3.32
N VAL A 112 -0.86 2.24 2.26
CA VAL A 112 -2.29 1.90 2.30
C VAL A 112 -2.54 0.73 1.37
N GLU A 113 -3.14 -0.33 1.90
CA GLU A 113 -3.62 -1.50 1.18
C GLU A 113 -5.15 -1.52 1.21
N ILE A 114 -5.78 -1.69 0.08
CA ILE A 114 -7.24 -1.74 -0.05
C ILE A 114 -7.65 -3.16 -0.41
N LEU A 115 -8.37 -3.82 0.48
CA LEU A 115 -8.75 -5.22 0.28
C LEU A 115 -9.67 -5.38 -0.93
N SER A 116 -9.30 -6.30 -1.79
CA SER A 116 -10.12 -6.85 -2.86
C SER A 116 -10.85 -8.13 -2.40
N PRO A 117 -11.84 -8.62 -3.16
CA PRO A 117 -12.54 -9.86 -2.82
C PRO A 117 -11.68 -11.11 -2.77
N SER A 118 -10.59 -11.13 -3.53
CA SER A 118 -9.65 -12.25 -3.61
C SER A 118 -8.61 -12.26 -2.49
N ASP A 119 -8.46 -11.14 -1.77
CA ASP A 119 -7.44 -11.01 -0.75
C ASP A 119 -7.75 -11.81 0.51
N ARG A 120 -6.71 -12.44 1.03
CA ARG A 120 -6.75 -13.08 2.34
C ARG A 120 -6.20 -12.08 3.37
N LEU A 121 -7.06 -11.64 4.28
CA LEU A 121 -6.70 -10.65 5.31
C LEU A 121 -5.40 -11.03 6.07
N ALA A 122 -5.19 -12.32 6.36
CA ALA A 122 -3.97 -12.79 7.00
C ALA A 122 -2.70 -12.52 6.16
N SER A 123 -2.81 -12.61 4.82
CA SER A 123 -1.70 -12.30 3.91
C SER A 123 -1.40 -10.79 3.91
N VAL A 124 -2.45 -9.96 3.83
CA VAL A 124 -2.28 -8.49 3.84
C VAL A 124 -1.75 -8.00 5.19
N ARG A 125 -2.16 -8.60 6.31
CA ARG A 125 -1.59 -8.32 7.64
C ARG A 125 -0.11 -8.70 7.74
N ARG A 126 0.31 -9.81 7.11
CA ARG A 126 1.73 -10.18 7.02
C ARG A 126 2.50 -9.14 6.20
N LYS A 127 1.94 -8.68 5.07
CA LYS A 127 2.51 -7.60 4.25
C LYS A 127 2.65 -6.30 5.07
N ALA A 128 1.64 -5.96 5.88
CA ALA A 128 1.70 -4.80 6.77
C ALA A 128 2.84 -4.92 7.81
N ALA A 129 3.04 -6.10 8.40
CA ALA A 129 4.14 -6.34 9.32
C ALA A 129 5.51 -6.19 8.62
N GLN A 130 5.64 -6.64 7.39
CA GLN A 130 6.85 -6.44 6.57
C GLN A 130 7.11 -4.95 6.31
N TYR A 131 6.10 -4.18 5.89
CA TYR A 131 6.24 -2.74 5.71
C TYR A 131 6.84 -2.05 6.95
N LEU A 132 6.29 -2.35 8.14
CA LEU A 132 6.80 -1.81 9.40
C LEU A 132 8.24 -2.22 9.68
N ALA A 133 8.59 -3.50 9.43
CA ALA A 133 9.95 -4.03 9.60
C ALA A 133 10.96 -3.32 8.69
N PHE A 134 10.54 -2.88 7.51
CA PHE A 134 11.37 -2.14 6.56
C PHE A 134 11.32 -0.61 6.72
N GLY A 135 10.72 -0.11 7.80
CA GLY A 135 10.77 1.29 8.17
C GLY A 135 9.62 2.16 7.68
N VAL A 136 8.53 1.57 7.18
CA VAL A 136 7.25 2.26 7.04
C VAL A 136 6.74 2.62 8.42
N ARG A 137 6.27 3.85 8.62
CA ARG A 137 5.88 4.36 9.95
C ARG A 137 4.43 4.07 10.30
N SER A 138 3.56 4.02 9.29
CA SER A 138 2.15 3.67 9.44
C SER A 138 1.68 2.84 8.25
N VAL A 139 0.83 1.83 8.52
CA VAL A 139 0.20 1.02 7.48
C VAL A 139 -1.29 0.96 7.73
N TRP A 140 -2.07 1.26 6.70
CA TRP A 140 -3.52 1.13 6.70
C TRP A 140 -3.94 -0.07 5.87
N ILE A 141 -4.84 -0.89 6.40
CA ILE A 141 -5.59 -1.89 5.64
C ILE A 141 -7.04 -1.43 5.62
N LEU A 142 -7.49 -0.98 4.48
CA LEU A 142 -8.89 -0.60 4.24
C LEU A 142 -9.67 -1.83 3.78
N ASP A 143 -10.76 -2.17 4.50
CA ASP A 143 -11.72 -3.20 4.09
C ASP A 143 -13.04 -2.52 3.67
N PRO A 144 -13.24 -2.25 2.38
CA PRO A 144 -14.44 -1.58 1.91
C PRO A 144 -15.72 -2.36 2.19
N ARG A 145 -15.67 -3.70 2.19
CA ARG A 145 -16.84 -4.55 2.39
C ARG A 145 -17.32 -4.57 3.83
N ARG A 146 -16.37 -4.53 4.77
CA ARG A 146 -16.66 -4.49 6.21
C ARG A 146 -16.74 -3.07 6.75
N ARG A 147 -16.51 -2.06 5.91
CA ARG A 147 -16.43 -0.64 6.30
C ARG A 147 -15.51 -0.44 7.50
N ARG A 148 -14.28 -0.91 7.33
CA ARG A 148 -13.30 -1.03 8.40
C ARG A 148 -11.92 -0.58 7.93
N LEU A 149 -11.16 0.01 8.84
CA LEU A 149 -9.75 0.31 8.70
C LEU A 149 -8.98 -0.33 9.85
N GLU A 150 -7.93 -1.08 9.52
CA GLU A 150 -6.90 -1.49 10.48
C GLU A 150 -5.67 -0.61 10.27
N GLN A 151 -5.24 0.06 11.32
CA GLN A 151 -4.05 0.91 11.34
C GLN A 151 -2.96 0.23 12.18
N TYR A 152 -1.77 0.12 11.61
CA TYR A 152 -0.60 -0.45 12.25
C TYR A 152 0.50 0.61 12.30
N LEU A 153 1.08 0.84 13.48
CA LEU A 153 2.07 1.88 13.70
C LEU A 153 3.45 1.28 14.01
N ALA A 154 4.51 1.89 13.51
CA ALA A 154 5.85 1.60 13.96
C ALA A 154 5.93 1.83 15.48
N GLY A 155 6.52 0.86 16.19
CA GLY A 155 6.52 0.87 17.67
C GLY A 155 5.43 0.02 18.31
N GLY A 156 4.56 -0.64 17.53
CA GLY A 156 3.68 -1.73 18.00
C GLY A 156 2.23 -1.31 18.29
N GLY A 157 1.80 -0.11 17.93
CA GLY A 157 0.40 0.30 18.04
C GLY A 157 -0.46 -0.31 16.94
N THR A 158 -1.62 -0.86 17.30
CA THR A 158 -2.65 -1.27 16.33
C THR A 158 -4.00 -0.67 16.74
N ARG A 159 -4.70 -0.10 15.77
CA ARG A 159 -6.04 0.45 15.96
C ARG A 159 -6.98 -0.09 14.89
N THR A 160 -8.18 -0.42 15.28
CA THR A 160 -9.25 -0.80 14.36
C THR A 160 -10.38 0.23 14.45
N LEU A 161 -10.76 0.77 13.30
CA LEU A 161 -11.89 1.68 13.15
C LEU A 161 -12.98 0.98 12.35
N GLU A 162 -14.21 1.01 12.85
CA GLU A 162 -15.39 0.42 12.23
C GLU A 162 -16.54 1.42 12.21
N GLY A 163 -17.31 1.39 11.13
CA GLY A 163 -18.44 2.31 10.94
C GLY A 163 -18.01 3.65 10.32
N ASP A 164 -18.92 4.21 9.55
CA ASP A 164 -18.69 5.35 8.66
C ASP A 164 -18.26 6.63 9.38
N GLU A 165 -18.80 6.85 10.58
CA GLU A 165 -18.54 8.05 11.40
C GLU A 165 -17.22 7.98 12.19
N SER A 166 -16.52 6.83 12.16
CA SER A 166 -15.22 6.71 12.82
C SER A 166 -14.23 7.68 12.22
N VAL A 167 -13.53 8.45 13.06
CA VAL A 167 -12.57 9.45 12.62
C VAL A 167 -11.20 8.80 12.45
N VAL A 168 -10.68 8.90 11.23
CA VAL A 168 -9.34 8.46 10.87
C VAL A 168 -8.36 9.59 11.13
N GLU A 169 -7.34 9.31 11.91
CA GLU A 169 -6.19 10.17 12.22
C GLU A 169 -4.91 9.35 12.09
N ASP A 170 -3.80 9.99 11.77
CA ASP A 170 -2.52 9.29 11.68
C ASP A 170 -1.36 10.17 12.18
N PRO A 171 -0.46 9.65 13.02
CA PRO A 171 0.68 10.40 13.55
C PRO A 171 1.70 10.82 12.48
N VAL A 172 1.75 10.13 11.33
CA VAL A 172 2.64 10.54 10.21
C VAL A 172 2.04 11.66 9.35
N LEU A 173 0.75 11.95 9.56
CA LEU A 173 0.01 13.05 8.94
C LEU A 173 -0.63 13.93 10.03
N PRO A 174 0.15 14.71 10.79
CA PRO A 174 -0.37 15.50 11.92
C PRO A 174 -1.47 16.47 11.49
N GLY A 175 -2.64 16.36 12.14
CA GLY A 175 -3.82 17.15 11.83
C GLY A 175 -4.72 16.57 10.74
N PHE A 176 -4.33 15.46 10.10
CA PHE A 176 -5.24 14.75 9.21
C PHE A 176 -6.40 14.15 10.01
N ARG A 177 -7.61 14.48 9.58
CA ARG A 177 -8.85 13.97 10.16
C ARG A 177 -9.90 13.83 9.06
N CYS A 178 -10.47 12.64 8.93
CA CYS A 178 -11.62 12.45 8.06
C CYS A 178 -12.51 11.30 8.59
N PRO A 179 -13.82 11.32 8.30
CA PRO A 179 -14.66 10.16 8.49
C PRO A 179 -14.15 8.97 7.69
N LEU A 180 -14.24 7.76 8.24
CA LEU A 180 -13.84 6.53 7.54
C LEU A 180 -14.62 6.36 6.22
N ALA A 181 -15.88 6.78 6.19
CA ALA A 181 -16.70 6.81 4.98
C ALA A 181 -16.05 7.56 3.81
N ASP A 182 -15.25 8.57 4.09
CA ASP A 182 -14.59 9.39 3.06
C ASP A 182 -13.45 8.66 2.35
N LEU A 183 -12.92 7.62 2.96
CA LEU A 183 -11.86 6.75 2.39
C LEU A 183 -12.43 5.52 1.71
N LEU A 184 -13.68 5.16 1.98
CA LEU A 184 -14.31 3.95 1.49
C LEU A 184 -15.27 4.23 0.33
N PRO A 185 -15.43 3.32 -0.64
CA PRO A 185 -16.46 3.45 -1.65
C PRO A 185 -17.85 3.43 -1.01
N GLU A 186 -18.77 4.15 -1.62
CA GLU A 186 -20.19 4.03 -1.28
C GLU A 186 -20.72 2.64 -1.64
N PRO A 187 -21.80 2.16 -0.98
CA PRO A 187 -22.43 0.92 -1.39
C PRO A 187 -22.80 0.97 -2.88
N TRP A 188 -22.40 -0.07 -3.63
CA TRP A 188 -22.71 -0.14 -5.06
C TRP A 188 -24.21 -0.24 -5.26
N PRO A 189 -24.81 0.53 -6.18
CA PRO A 189 -26.21 0.41 -6.49
C PRO A 189 -26.54 -1.04 -6.88
N ARG A 190 -27.51 -1.64 -6.21
CA ARG A 190 -28.05 -2.93 -6.63
C ARG A 190 -29.21 -2.66 -7.57
N ALA A 191 -29.19 -3.32 -8.71
CA ALA A 191 -30.32 -3.32 -9.63
C ALA A 191 -31.55 -3.96 -9.01
#